data_e70ba3060bae2892d4b3e0f90bcacde2
#
_entry.id   e70ba3060bae2892d4b3e0f90bcacde2
#
_cell.length_a   1.000
_cell.length_b   1.000
_cell.length_c   1.000
_cell.angle_alpha   90.00
_cell.angle_beta   90.00
_cell.angle_gamma   90.00
#
_symmetry.space_group_name_H-M   'P 1'
#
loop_
_entity.id
_entity.type
_entity.pdbx_description
1 polymer ?
#
loop_
_entity_poly.entity_id
_entity_poly.type
_entity_poly.pdbx_seq_one_letter_code
_entity_poly.pdbx_strand_id
1 'polypeptide(L)'
;METDRILCGDALEMLRTLPDNSVHCCVTSPPYYALRDYGVDGQIGREDTPAQYVARLTDVFSEVRRVLRPSGTLWLNIADTYAGKGNQGDSVDPKYPNGRTGQTVAINRRVEGCKAKDMIGIPWMLAFALRDSGWYLRSDIIWMKANPMPESCKDRPSRCYEHVFLLTKSRSYYY
;
A
#
# COMPACT_ATOMS: atom_id res chain seq x y z
N MET A 1 25.75 1.61 -12.25
CA MET A 1 24.74 0.59 -11.86
C MET A 1 24.27 -0.06 -13.15
N GLU A 2 24.21 -1.39 -13.20
CA GLU A 2 23.60 -2.08 -14.35
C GLU A 2 22.11 -1.70 -14.45
N THR A 3 21.65 -1.43 -15.66
CA THR A 3 20.25 -1.14 -15.97
C THR A 3 19.52 -2.40 -16.45
N ASP A 4 18.21 -2.32 -16.59
CA ASP A 4 17.36 -3.38 -17.16
C ASP A 4 17.45 -4.73 -16.43
N ARG A 5 17.43 -4.67 -15.10
CA ARG A 5 17.51 -5.84 -14.21
C ARG A 5 16.24 -6.03 -13.42
N ILE A 6 15.88 -7.30 -13.19
CA ILE A 6 14.87 -7.71 -12.22
C ILE A 6 15.60 -8.23 -10.99
N LEU A 7 15.35 -7.60 -9.83
CA LEU A 7 15.82 -8.08 -8.53
C LEU A 7 14.67 -8.83 -7.86
N CYS A 8 14.88 -10.12 -7.60
CA CYS A 8 13.89 -10.96 -6.94
C CYS A 8 14.28 -11.16 -5.48
N GLY A 9 13.37 -10.84 -4.55
CA GLY A 9 13.59 -10.98 -3.11
C GLY A 9 12.67 -10.07 -2.30
N ASP A 10 12.87 -10.03 -1.00
CA ASP A 10 12.21 -9.05 -0.12
C ASP A 10 12.60 -7.63 -0.52
N ALA A 11 11.61 -6.74 -0.57
CA ALA A 11 11.81 -5.38 -1.09
C ALA A 11 12.86 -4.60 -0.27
N LEU A 12 12.82 -4.74 1.06
CA LEU A 12 13.75 -4.03 1.95
C LEU A 12 15.18 -4.55 1.78
N GLU A 13 15.35 -5.88 1.67
CA GLU A 13 16.66 -6.50 1.44
C GLU A 13 17.24 -6.10 0.09
N MET A 14 16.41 -6.15 -0.97
CA MET A 14 16.86 -5.76 -2.32
C MET A 14 17.22 -4.28 -2.41
N LEU A 15 16.46 -3.40 -1.80
CA LEU A 15 16.78 -1.97 -1.75
C LEU A 15 18.13 -1.71 -1.07
N ARG A 16 18.46 -2.45 -0.01
CA ARG A 16 19.75 -2.32 0.70
C ARG A 16 20.95 -2.68 -0.17
N THR A 17 20.78 -3.47 -1.22
CA THR A 17 21.87 -3.78 -2.17
C THR A 17 22.15 -2.64 -3.15
N LEU A 18 21.25 -1.67 -3.27
CA LEU A 18 21.40 -0.56 -4.19
C LEU A 18 22.21 0.60 -3.56
N PRO A 19 23.09 1.25 -4.35
CA PRO A 19 23.84 2.39 -3.87
C PRO A 19 22.96 3.59 -3.53
N ASP A 20 23.40 4.43 -2.61
CA ASP A 20 22.77 5.72 -2.31
C ASP A 20 22.72 6.59 -3.56
N ASN A 21 21.64 7.36 -3.68
CA ASN A 21 21.47 8.39 -4.74
C ASN A 21 21.66 7.84 -6.18
N SER A 22 21.28 6.58 -6.42
CA SER A 22 21.47 5.89 -7.70
C SER A 22 20.24 5.85 -8.59
N VAL A 23 19.04 6.06 -8.01
CA VAL A 23 17.74 5.90 -8.69
C VAL A 23 17.10 7.27 -8.93
N HIS A 24 16.52 7.50 -10.10
CA HIS A 24 15.87 8.76 -10.44
C HIS A 24 14.41 8.81 -9.99
N CYS A 25 13.70 7.70 -10.13
CA CYS A 25 12.27 7.62 -9.88
C CYS A 25 11.92 6.24 -9.31
N CYS A 26 10.95 6.22 -8.41
CA CYS A 26 10.29 5.00 -7.95
C CYS A 26 8.79 5.14 -8.23
N VAL A 27 8.22 4.17 -8.95
CA VAL A 27 6.77 4.04 -9.17
C VAL A 27 6.35 2.71 -8.60
N THR A 28 5.41 2.71 -7.64
CA THR A 28 5.05 1.48 -6.96
C THR A 28 3.63 1.47 -6.42
N SER A 29 3.11 0.27 -6.25
CA SER A 29 1.86 -0.05 -5.57
C SER A 29 2.17 -1.19 -4.59
N PRO A 30 2.44 -0.89 -3.31
CA PRO A 30 2.74 -1.93 -2.33
C PRO A 30 1.53 -2.83 -2.08
N PRO A 31 1.70 -4.02 -1.49
CA PRO A 31 0.57 -4.83 -1.07
C PRO A 31 -0.38 -4.03 -0.16
N TYR A 32 -1.66 -3.97 -0.50
CA TYR A 32 -2.64 -3.19 0.24
C TYR A 32 -3.01 -3.89 1.56
N TYR A 33 -3.27 -3.08 2.59
CA TYR A 33 -3.62 -3.58 3.92
C TYR A 33 -4.85 -4.49 3.89
N ALA A 34 -4.71 -5.68 4.42
CA ALA A 34 -5.75 -6.70 4.58
C ALA A 34 -6.50 -7.10 3.29
N LEU A 35 -5.88 -6.87 2.10
CA LEU A 35 -6.55 -7.14 0.83
C LEU A 35 -6.25 -8.54 0.29
N ARG A 36 -5.01 -8.98 0.29
CA ARG A 36 -4.59 -10.26 -0.30
C ARG A 36 -3.61 -11.02 0.59
N ASP A 37 -3.72 -12.32 0.54
CA ASP A 37 -2.72 -13.24 1.05
C ASP A 37 -1.99 -13.87 -0.14
N TYR A 38 -0.70 -13.69 -0.21
CA TYR A 38 0.16 -14.27 -1.25
C TYR A 38 0.79 -15.59 -0.79
N GLY A 39 0.48 -16.06 0.44
CA GLY A 39 1.00 -17.31 0.98
C GLY A 39 2.50 -17.26 1.31
N VAL A 40 3.05 -16.09 1.54
CA VAL A 40 4.45 -15.89 1.89
C VAL A 40 4.54 -15.39 3.33
N ASP A 41 5.35 -16.07 4.14
CA ASP A 41 5.59 -15.65 5.52
C ASP A 41 6.21 -14.25 5.55
N GLY A 42 5.71 -13.44 6.46
CA GLY A 42 6.18 -12.09 6.62
C GLY A 42 5.80 -11.14 5.47
N GLN A 43 4.84 -11.47 4.61
CA GLN A 43 4.38 -10.52 3.59
C GLN A 43 3.84 -9.23 4.18
N ILE A 44 4.05 -8.12 3.47
CA ILE A 44 3.45 -6.82 3.78
C ILE A 44 1.95 -6.85 3.45
N GLY A 45 1.13 -6.18 4.28
CA GLY A 45 -0.32 -6.08 4.11
C GLY A 45 -1.10 -7.07 4.99
N ARG A 46 -0.41 -7.86 5.83
CA ARG A 46 -1.03 -8.82 6.76
C ARG A 46 -0.82 -8.46 8.23
N GLU A 47 -0.25 -7.31 8.50
CA GLU A 47 -0.01 -6.80 9.86
C GLU A 47 -1.31 -6.75 10.67
N ASP A 48 -1.21 -6.91 11.99
CA ASP A 48 -2.39 -6.95 12.87
C ASP A 48 -3.12 -5.62 12.95
N THR A 49 -2.37 -4.52 12.80
CA THR A 49 -2.94 -3.18 12.87
C THR A 49 -2.52 -2.30 11.68
N PRO A 50 -3.35 -1.31 11.30
CA PRO A 50 -2.96 -0.30 10.33
C PRO A 50 -1.66 0.43 10.67
N ALA A 51 -1.43 0.69 11.97
CA ALA A 51 -0.22 1.36 12.44
C ALA A 51 1.04 0.52 12.17
N GLN A 52 1.00 -0.79 12.42
CA GLN A 52 2.11 -1.70 12.11
C GLN A 52 2.38 -1.77 10.61
N TYR A 53 1.32 -1.83 9.79
CA TYR A 53 1.44 -1.80 8.34
C TYR A 53 2.10 -0.51 7.84
N VAL A 54 1.64 0.64 8.33
CA VAL A 54 2.21 1.94 7.98
C VAL A 54 3.68 2.05 8.41
N ALA A 55 4.01 1.60 9.63
CA ALA A 55 5.38 1.60 10.13
C ALA A 55 6.29 0.75 9.22
N ARG A 56 5.85 -0.45 8.86
CA ARG A 56 6.62 -1.34 7.98
C ARG A 56 6.83 -0.76 6.59
N LEU A 57 5.81 -0.14 5.99
CA LEU A 57 5.98 0.55 4.72
C LEU A 57 6.89 1.77 4.85
N THR A 58 6.85 2.48 5.98
CA THR A 58 7.76 3.61 6.23
C THR A 58 9.21 3.16 6.24
N ASP A 59 9.52 1.97 6.80
CA ASP A 59 10.86 1.40 6.76
C ASP A 59 11.31 1.11 5.32
N VAL A 60 10.44 0.49 4.51
CA VAL A 60 10.73 0.24 3.08
C VAL A 60 10.96 1.55 2.33
N PHE A 61 10.10 2.54 2.54
CA PHE A 61 10.21 3.83 1.85
C PHE A 61 11.37 4.69 2.38
N SER A 62 11.87 4.43 3.58
CA SER A 62 13.12 5.02 4.06
C SER A 62 14.30 4.57 3.18
N GLU A 63 14.37 3.29 2.84
CA GLU A 63 15.39 2.77 1.91
C GLU A 63 15.15 3.27 0.47
N VAL A 64 13.91 3.38 0.01
CA VAL A 64 13.59 4.03 -1.27
C VAL A 64 14.15 5.47 -1.28
N ARG A 65 13.95 6.20 -0.17
CA ARG A 65 14.47 7.57 -0.03
C ARG A 65 16.00 7.61 -0.07
N ARG A 66 16.68 6.66 0.55
CA ARG A 66 18.15 6.55 0.52
C ARG A 66 18.66 6.37 -0.91
N VAL A 67 18.07 5.44 -1.67
CA VAL A 67 18.53 5.13 -3.03
C VAL A 67 18.12 6.17 -4.07
N LEU A 68 17.07 6.94 -3.84
CA LEU A 68 16.68 8.03 -4.74
C LEU A 68 17.72 9.15 -4.73
N ARG A 69 17.98 9.73 -5.91
CA ARG A 69 18.77 10.95 -6.06
C ARG A 69 18.12 12.14 -5.31
N PRO A 70 18.87 13.19 -4.98
CA PRO A 70 18.29 14.37 -4.34
C PRO A 70 17.09 14.96 -5.09
N SER A 71 17.11 14.93 -6.42
CA SER A 71 15.99 15.36 -7.30
C SER A 71 14.99 14.27 -7.62
N GLY A 72 15.13 13.08 -7.02
CA GLY A 72 14.30 11.92 -7.34
C GLY A 72 12.87 11.99 -6.79
N THR A 73 11.98 11.26 -7.43
CA THR A 73 10.55 11.23 -7.10
C THR A 73 10.06 9.83 -6.76
N LEU A 74 9.08 9.77 -5.86
CA LEU A 74 8.30 8.56 -5.56
C LEU A 74 6.85 8.80 -5.96
N TRP A 75 6.32 7.90 -6.78
CA TRP A 75 4.91 7.85 -7.19
C TRP A 75 4.28 6.63 -6.54
N LEU A 76 3.52 6.86 -5.50
CA LEU A 76 2.96 5.82 -4.63
C LEU A 76 1.46 5.67 -4.87
N ASN A 77 1.09 4.60 -5.56
CA ASN A 77 -0.32 4.23 -5.70
C ASN A 77 -0.77 3.40 -4.49
N ILE A 78 -1.86 3.82 -3.87
CA ILE A 78 -2.44 3.11 -2.73
C ILE A 78 -3.94 3.32 -2.64
N ALA A 79 -4.66 2.27 -2.28
CA ALA A 79 -6.09 2.30 -2.01
C ALA A 79 -6.38 2.09 -0.53
N ASP A 80 -7.53 2.59 -0.11
CA ASP A 80 -8.03 2.40 1.24
C ASP A 80 -8.86 1.11 1.38
N THR A 81 -9.16 0.73 2.60
CA THR A 81 -10.04 -0.38 2.93
C THR A 81 -10.98 0.01 4.08
N TYR A 82 -11.89 -0.88 4.43
CA TYR A 82 -12.91 -0.63 5.46
C TYR A 82 -12.74 -1.56 6.65
N ALA A 83 -13.00 -1.04 7.84
CA ALA A 83 -13.02 -1.83 9.06
C ALA A 83 -14.16 -2.86 9.01
N GLY A 84 -13.83 -4.10 9.30
CA GLY A 84 -14.78 -5.20 9.35
C GLY A 84 -15.55 -5.27 10.68
N LYS A 85 -16.53 -6.16 10.73
CA LYS A 85 -17.32 -6.41 11.95
C LYS A 85 -16.54 -7.20 13.02
N GLY A 86 -15.37 -7.73 12.67
CA GLY A 86 -14.58 -8.58 13.58
C GLY A 86 -15.14 -9.98 13.80
N ASN A 87 -16.16 -10.37 13.05
CA ASN A 87 -16.59 -11.75 13.03
C ASN A 87 -15.58 -12.53 12.19
N GLN A 88 -14.72 -13.27 12.83
CA GLN A 88 -14.02 -14.40 12.21
C GLN A 88 -15.05 -15.55 12.01
N GLY A 89 -16.05 -15.29 11.23
CA GLY A 89 -16.80 -16.37 10.64
C GLY A 89 -16.05 -16.76 9.39
N ASP A 90 -15.54 -17.95 9.33
CA ASP A 90 -15.22 -18.63 8.09
C ASP A 90 -16.50 -18.70 7.24
N SER A 91 -16.88 -17.58 6.66
CA SER A 91 -17.88 -17.61 5.61
C SER A 91 -17.18 -18.13 4.36
N VAL A 92 -16.86 -19.42 4.40
CA VAL A 92 -16.56 -20.20 3.21
C VAL A 92 -17.77 -20.00 2.31
N ASP A 93 -17.57 -19.32 1.18
CA ASP A 93 -18.60 -19.22 0.16
C ASP A 93 -19.03 -20.66 -0.17
N PRO A 94 -20.29 -21.07 0.06
CA PRO A 94 -20.73 -22.45 -0.20
C PRO A 94 -20.47 -22.89 -1.65
N LYS A 95 -20.31 -21.94 -2.58
CA LYS A 95 -19.96 -22.20 -3.97
C LYS A 95 -18.47 -22.46 -4.19
N TYR A 96 -17.63 -22.05 -3.23
CA TYR A 96 -16.17 -22.18 -3.32
C TYR A 96 -15.60 -22.60 -1.96
N PRO A 97 -15.85 -23.85 -1.52
CA PRO A 97 -15.48 -24.34 -0.19
C PRO A 97 -13.97 -24.32 0.07
N ASN A 98 -13.16 -24.28 -0.98
CA ASN A 98 -11.70 -24.21 -0.90
C ASN A 98 -11.16 -22.82 -1.26
N GLY A 99 -12.00 -21.79 -1.28
CA GLY A 99 -11.65 -20.46 -1.78
C GLY A 99 -11.45 -20.43 -3.30
N ARG A 100 -11.45 -19.24 -3.87
CA ARG A 100 -11.01 -19.06 -5.27
C ARG A 100 -9.49 -19.09 -5.28
N THR A 101 -8.90 -19.99 -6.04
CA THR A 101 -7.44 -20.08 -6.19
C THR A 101 -6.84 -18.69 -6.46
N GLY A 102 -5.97 -18.22 -5.56
CA GLY A 102 -5.34 -16.89 -5.65
C GLY A 102 -6.17 -15.69 -5.16
N GLN A 103 -7.34 -15.91 -4.59
CA GLN A 103 -8.11 -14.86 -3.92
C GLN A 103 -8.39 -15.26 -2.48
N THR A 104 -7.57 -14.81 -1.58
CA THR A 104 -7.89 -14.84 -0.15
C THR A 104 -8.95 -13.80 0.15
N VAL A 105 -9.93 -14.21 0.93
CA VAL A 105 -11.00 -13.35 1.43
C VAL A 105 -10.37 -12.16 2.16
N ALA A 106 -10.78 -10.96 1.82
CA ALA A 106 -10.41 -9.76 2.55
C ALA A 106 -10.67 -10.00 4.05
N ILE A 107 -9.64 -9.77 4.85
CA ILE A 107 -9.70 -10.08 6.28
C ILE A 107 -10.72 -9.15 6.91
N ASN A 108 -11.85 -9.71 7.38
CA ASN A 108 -12.89 -8.97 8.06
C ASN A 108 -12.43 -8.65 9.51
N ARG A 109 -11.42 -7.79 9.66
CA ARG A 109 -10.83 -7.46 10.95
C ARG A 109 -11.54 -6.27 11.60
N ARG A 110 -11.72 -6.39 12.92
CA ARG A 110 -11.99 -5.22 13.75
C ARG A 110 -10.70 -4.39 13.82
N VAL A 111 -10.80 -3.09 13.58
CA VAL A 111 -9.69 -2.14 13.68
C VAL A 111 -9.93 -1.26 14.87
N GLU A 112 -8.94 -1.16 15.75
CA GLU A 112 -9.01 -0.29 16.94
C GLU A 112 -9.22 1.16 16.50
N GLY A 113 -10.11 1.87 17.21
CA GLY A 113 -10.47 3.25 16.86
C GLY A 113 -11.47 3.41 15.71
N CYS A 114 -11.81 2.32 14.99
CA CYS A 114 -12.79 2.34 13.92
C CYS A 114 -14.06 1.55 14.28
N LYS A 115 -15.21 2.08 13.91
CA LYS A 115 -16.45 1.32 13.90
C LYS A 115 -16.51 0.40 12.67
N ALA A 116 -17.27 -0.67 12.77
CA ALA A 116 -17.55 -1.50 11.57
C ALA A 116 -18.08 -0.62 10.44
N LYS A 117 -17.52 -0.81 9.22
CA LYS A 117 -17.79 -0.06 8.00
C LYS A 117 -17.11 1.31 7.89
N ASP A 118 -16.41 1.79 8.91
CA ASP A 118 -15.58 2.99 8.76
C ASP A 118 -14.50 2.74 7.70
N MET A 119 -14.24 3.73 6.89
CA MET A 119 -13.04 3.78 6.06
C MET A 119 -11.83 3.99 6.96
N ILE A 120 -10.78 3.18 6.82
CA ILE A 120 -9.64 3.20 7.75
C ILE A 120 -8.76 4.43 7.56
N GLY A 121 -8.61 4.90 6.32
CA GLY A 121 -7.77 6.05 5.99
C GLY A 121 -6.31 5.68 5.70
N ILE A 122 -6.03 4.45 5.30
CA ILE A 122 -4.68 3.95 5.02
C ILE A 122 -3.85 4.87 4.12
N PRO A 123 -4.37 5.40 2.99
CA PRO A 123 -3.58 6.27 2.13
C PRO A 123 -3.06 7.50 2.86
N TRP A 124 -3.91 8.13 3.65
CA TRP A 124 -3.56 9.34 4.39
C TRP A 124 -2.65 9.06 5.59
N MET A 125 -2.88 7.95 6.29
CA MET A 125 -1.98 7.50 7.37
C MET A 125 -0.56 7.30 6.84
N LEU A 126 -0.41 6.63 5.70
CA LEU A 126 0.89 6.41 5.08
C LEU A 126 1.50 7.70 4.55
N ALA A 127 0.73 8.54 3.85
CA ALA A 127 1.21 9.82 3.32
C ALA A 127 1.74 10.74 4.43
N PHE A 128 1.04 10.81 5.57
CA PHE A 128 1.49 11.62 6.71
C PHE A 128 2.70 11.02 7.41
N ALA A 129 2.74 9.69 7.61
CA ALA A 129 3.89 9.03 8.19
C ALA A 129 5.16 9.23 7.34
N LEU A 130 5.03 9.13 6.01
CA LEU A 130 6.14 9.41 5.09
C LEU A 130 6.58 10.89 5.16
N ARG A 131 5.63 11.83 5.19
CA ARG A 131 5.95 13.25 5.37
C ARG A 131 6.72 13.47 6.69
N ASP A 132 6.25 12.88 7.77
CA ASP A 132 6.86 13.01 9.10
C ASP A 132 8.23 12.33 9.17
N SER A 133 8.48 11.32 8.33
CA SER A 133 9.80 10.67 8.16
C SER A 133 10.76 11.44 7.21
N GLY A 134 10.39 12.64 6.77
CA GLY A 134 11.25 13.56 6.03
C GLY A 134 11.02 13.62 4.52
N TRP A 135 9.97 12.99 4.00
CA TRP A 135 9.55 13.19 2.62
C TRP A 135 8.80 14.52 2.44
N TYR A 136 8.90 15.10 1.26
CA TYR A 136 8.00 16.17 0.83
C TYR A 136 6.77 15.55 0.16
N LEU A 137 5.60 15.62 0.79
CA LEU A 137 4.32 15.25 0.17
C LEU A 137 3.90 16.39 -0.77
N ARG A 138 3.95 16.15 -2.09
CA ARG A 138 3.79 17.21 -3.10
C ARG A 138 2.42 17.25 -3.73
N SER A 139 1.80 16.10 -3.95
CA SER A 139 0.49 16.02 -4.59
C SER A 139 -0.24 14.76 -4.22
N ASP A 140 -1.55 14.84 -4.20
CA ASP A 140 -2.50 13.73 -4.23
C ASP A 140 -3.19 13.74 -5.59
N ILE A 141 -2.96 12.71 -6.38
CA ILE A 141 -3.51 12.53 -7.71
C ILE A 141 -4.57 11.46 -7.62
N ILE A 142 -5.77 11.76 -8.10
CA ILE A 142 -6.87 10.81 -8.15
C ILE A 142 -6.80 10.00 -9.44
N TRP A 143 -6.49 8.72 -9.29
CA TRP A 143 -6.53 7.79 -10.42
C TRP A 143 -7.93 7.21 -10.56
N MET A 144 -8.72 7.80 -11.46
CA MET A 144 -10.06 7.33 -11.82
C MET A 144 -9.99 6.03 -12.61
N LYS A 145 -10.74 5.02 -12.18
CA LYS A 145 -10.87 3.75 -12.89
C LYS A 145 -12.05 3.81 -13.84
N ALA A 146 -11.82 3.59 -15.13
CA ALA A 146 -12.88 3.57 -16.15
C ALA A 146 -13.88 2.41 -15.90
N ASN A 147 -13.38 1.26 -15.43
CA ASN A 147 -14.18 0.08 -15.12
C ASN A 147 -13.86 -0.40 -13.70
N PRO A 148 -14.37 0.26 -12.65
CA PRO A 148 -14.15 -0.16 -11.28
C PRO A 148 -14.84 -1.51 -11.02
N MET A 149 -14.24 -2.33 -10.16
CA MET A 149 -14.90 -3.56 -9.71
C MET A 149 -16.22 -3.23 -9.02
N PRO A 150 -17.33 -3.88 -9.41
CA PRO A 150 -18.60 -3.70 -8.72
C PRO A 150 -18.49 -4.05 -7.24
N GLU A 151 -19.01 -3.20 -6.38
CA GLU A 151 -19.11 -3.46 -4.96
C GLU A 151 -20.55 -3.84 -4.60
N SER A 152 -20.73 -4.88 -3.81
CA SER A 152 -22.05 -5.30 -3.31
C SER A 152 -22.59 -4.41 -2.19
N CYS A 153 -21.89 -3.34 -1.87
CA CYS A 153 -22.25 -2.37 -0.84
C CYS A 153 -23.45 -1.53 -1.27
N LYS A 154 -24.47 -1.40 -0.40
CA LYS A 154 -25.70 -0.67 -0.68
C LYS A 154 -25.86 0.61 0.15
N ASP A 155 -24.96 0.85 1.10
CA ASP A 155 -25.06 1.93 2.10
C ASP A 155 -23.99 3.02 1.92
N ARG A 156 -23.27 3.00 0.82
CA ARG A 156 -22.33 4.04 0.36
C ARG A 156 -22.11 3.97 -1.15
N PRO A 157 -21.63 5.03 -1.78
CA PRO A 157 -21.20 4.98 -3.18
C PRO A 157 -20.08 3.97 -3.39
N SER A 158 -20.04 3.30 -4.55
CA SER A 158 -18.94 2.46 -4.97
C SER A 158 -17.69 3.31 -5.20
N ARG A 159 -16.52 2.81 -4.77
CA ARG A 159 -15.27 3.50 -4.99
C ARG A 159 -14.75 3.23 -6.41
N CYS A 160 -14.51 4.30 -7.17
CA CYS A 160 -14.03 4.23 -8.54
C CYS A 160 -12.62 4.83 -8.72
N TYR A 161 -11.89 5.09 -7.63
CA TYR A 161 -10.56 5.73 -7.70
C TYR A 161 -9.59 5.14 -6.67
N GLU A 162 -8.32 5.40 -6.91
CA GLU A 162 -7.22 5.21 -5.97
C GLU A 162 -6.38 6.49 -5.89
N HIS A 163 -5.58 6.60 -4.84
CA HIS A 163 -4.65 7.72 -4.66
C HIS A 163 -3.29 7.39 -5.28
N VAL A 164 -2.72 8.35 -5.99
CA VAL A 164 -1.31 8.32 -6.39
C VAL A 164 -0.63 9.53 -5.75
N PHE A 165 0.12 9.28 -4.69
CA PHE A 165 0.87 10.35 -4.03
C PHE A 165 2.19 10.61 -4.75
N LEU A 166 2.47 11.86 -5.06
CA LEU A 166 3.79 12.31 -5.44
C LEU A 166 4.55 12.76 -4.19
N LEU A 167 5.64 12.05 -3.90
CA LEU A 167 6.55 12.40 -2.83
C LEU A 167 7.97 12.65 -3.41
N THR A 168 8.72 13.53 -2.76
CA THR A 168 10.07 13.87 -3.20
C THR A 168 11.05 13.85 -2.03
N LYS A 169 12.31 13.54 -2.35
CA LYS A 169 13.38 13.49 -1.35
C LYS A 169 13.79 14.88 -0.87
N SER A 170 13.69 15.88 -1.74
CA SER A 170 14.06 17.24 -1.43
C SER A 170 13.06 18.25 -1.98
N ARG A 171 13.22 19.52 -1.57
CA ARG A 171 12.39 20.63 -2.02
C ARG A 171 12.47 20.88 -3.53
N SER A 172 13.63 20.65 -4.10
CA SER A 172 13.88 20.80 -5.55
C SER A 172 13.94 19.41 -6.18
N TYR A 173 13.12 19.17 -7.16
CA TYR A 173 13.01 17.88 -7.83
C TYR A 173 12.67 18.08 -9.31
N TYR A 174 12.80 17.00 -10.08
CA TYR A 174 12.46 16.96 -11.50
C TYR A 174 11.49 15.79 -11.76
N TYR A 175 10.46 16.02 -12.56
CA TYR A 175 9.45 15.00 -12.95
C TYR A 175 9.12 15.11 -14.43
#